data_ff5fcee54131eeb0e9abbeb67c083115
#
_entry.id   ff5fcee54131eeb0e9abbeb67c083115
#
_cell.length_a   1.000
_cell.length_b   1.000
_cell.length_c   1.000
_cell.angle_alpha   90.00
_cell.angle_beta   90.00
_cell.angle_gamma   90.00
#
_symmetry.space_group_name_H-M   'P 1'
#
loop_
_entity.id
_entity.type
_entity.pdbx_description
1 polymer ?
#
loop_
_entity_poly.entity_id
_entity_poly.type
_entity_poly.pdbx_seq_one_letter_code
_entity_poly.pdbx_strand_id
1 'polypeptide(L)'
;MEEQIGILDFGPVEDLMQNIIQVIGVGGGGCNAVSRMYHEGIQGVAFAVCNTDSASLKHSPVPVKLQLGEGLGAGGRPEVGRSEAESSVDMIERLIDPQTKMVFVTATMGGGTGTGAAPVVARVAKERGLLTIGVVTIPFYFEHRRKIVKALKGVDELSRNVDAMLIVNNEKLCDVYSDTQMSFKDALAEADNVLKNAVKGISELITISSAGNINLDFRDVETTMRNGGGAIMAIGRANGDHRVERAILDALDSPLLHGSDINHAKRILFNIYSSDTSPILVQEMEEISEFFDQLDPDIDVIWGTSTDDSLGEDAKVIILAADMSNEVARVDESDVHDDSYFEELMKQLYQPTARSNKKDEPAPEPIFVVEQAQEPEPAEDSEESFVEPTPETKTLDRLKGWLMRKVKEVTE
;
A
#
# COMPACT_ATOMS: atom_id res chain seq x y z
N MET A 1 -53.74 -13.62 9.32
CA MET A 1 -52.33 -13.96 9.65
C MET A 1 -51.56 -12.65 9.65
N GLU A 2 -51.39 -12.09 10.84
CA GLU A 2 -50.57 -10.92 11.04
C GLU A 2 -49.11 -11.35 10.93
N GLU A 3 -48.37 -10.85 9.94
CA GLU A 3 -46.92 -10.98 9.87
C GLU A 3 -46.34 -10.20 11.06
N GLN A 4 -45.84 -10.92 12.05
CA GLN A 4 -44.99 -10.36 13.08
C GLN A 4 -43.75 -9.87 12.40
N ILE A 5 -43.65 -8.55 12.23
CA ILE A 5 -42.36 -7.86 11.94
C ILE A 5 -41.49 -8.11 13.16
N GLY A 6 -40.59 -9.09 13.07
CA GLY A 6 -39.65 -9.39 14.13
C GLY A 6 -38.72 -8.18 14.32
N ILE A 7 -38.75 -7.57 15.50
CA ILE A 7 -37.77 -6.62 15.93
C ILE A 7 -36.46 -7.41 16.09
N LEU A 8 -35.50 -7.17 15.21
CA LEU A 8 -34.18 -7.73 15.36
C LEU A 8 -33.45 -6.92 16.45
N ASP A 9 -33.15 -7.59 17.56
CA ASP A 9 -32.25 -7.06 18.58
C ASP A 9 -30.81 -7.29 18.11
N PHE A 10 -30.18 -6.22 17.72
CA PHE A 10 -28.81 -6.29 17.19
C PHE A 10 -27.74 -6.41 18.27
N GLY A 11 -28.04 -6.52 19.54
CA GLY A 11 -27.04 -6.56 20.61
C GLY A 11 -26.08 -5.35 20.58
N PRO A 12 -25.01 -5.33 21.37
CA PRO A 12 -23.97 -4.34 21.27
C PRO A 12 -23.26 -4.41 19.91
N VAL A 13 -23.14 -3.28 19.20
CA VAL A 13 -22.53 -3.21 17.86
C VAL A 13 -21.11 -3.79 17.85
N GLU A 14 -20.39 -3.72 18.96
CA GLU A 14 -19.05 -4.27 19.15
C GLU A 14 -19.00 -5.80 18.96
N ASP A 15 -20.04 -6.54 19.31
CA ASP A 15 -20.09 -8.01 19.14
C ASP A 15 -20.40 -8.44 17.70
N LEU A 16 -21.04 -7.58 16.89
CA LEU A 16 -21.38 -7.89 15.49
C LEU A 16 -20.22 -7.68 14.53
N MET A 17 -19.23 -6.84 14.88
CA MET A 17 -18.08 -6.51 14.06
C MET A 17 -16.81 -7.30 14.43
N GLN A 18 -16.87 -8.17 15.46
CA GLN A 18 -15.73 -8.96 15.86
C GLN A 18 -15.35 -9.95 14.75
N ASN A 19 -14.11 -9.79 14.22
CA ASN A 19 -13.43 -10.75 13.35
C ASN A 19 -13.95 -10.91 11.92
N ILE A 20 -14.65 -9.90 11.33
CA ILE A 20 -14.95 -9.97 9.89
C ILE A 20 -13.71 -9.80 9.01
N ILE A 21 -12.61 -9.26 9.56
CA ILE A 21 -11.33 -9.07 8.90
C ILE A 21 -10.30 -10.02 9.50
N GLN A 22 -9.61 -10.77 8.65
CA GLN A 22 -8.50 -11.62 9.08
C GLN A 22 -7.23 -11.31 8.29
N VAL A 23 -6.10 -11.25 8.98
CA VAL A 23 -4.77 -11.07 8.39
C VAL A 23 -3.98 -12.36 8.53
N ILE A 24 -3.53 -12.90 7.39
CA ILE A 24 -2.75 -14.13 7.33
C ILE A 24 -1.33 -13.80 6.84
N GLY A 25 -0.35 -13.93 7.72
CA GLY A 25 1.06 -13.76 7.40
C GLY A 25 1.65 -15.05 6.84
N VAL A 26 2.22 -14.98 5.63
CA VAL A 26 2.76 -16.14 4.91
C VAL A 26 4.28 -16.05 4.79
N GLY A 27 4.98 -17.06 5.27
CA GLY A 27 6.45 -17.13 5.29
C GLY A 27 7.09 -16.19 6.31
N GLY A 28 8.42 -16.14 6.35
CA GLY A 28 9.15 -15.41 7.39
C GLY A 28 8.80 -13.93 7.47
N GLY A 29 8.87 -13.20 6.36
CA GLY A 29 8.58 -11.77 6.34
C GLY A 29 7.11 -11.47 6.64
N GLY A 30 6.16 -12.21 6.04
CA GLY A 30 4.74 -12.07 6.36
C GLY A 30 4.43 -12.35 7.83
N CYS A 31 5.04 -13.39 8.41
CA CYS A 31 4.91 -13.68 9.85
C CYS A 31 5.46 -12.54 10.72
N ASN A 32 6.57 -11.90 10.33
CA ASN A 32 7.14 -10.77 11.07
C ASN A 32 6.21 -9.55 11.02
N ALA A 33 5.71 -9.20 9.84
CA ALA A 33 4.76 -8.10 9.67
C ALA A 33 3.49 -8.31 10.53
N VAL A 34 2.89 -9.51 10.46
CA VAL A 34 1.69 -9.83 11.26
C VAL A 34 1.99 -9.87 12.76
N SER A 35 3.19 -10.31 13.17
CA SER A 35 3.59 -10.27 14.57
C SER A 35 3.65 -8.83 15.11
N ARG A 36 4.10 -7.87 14.31
CA ARG A 36 4.08 -6.44 14.66
C ARG A 36 2.66 -5.90 14.75
N MET A 37 1.80 -6.23 13.78
CA MET A 37 0.38 -5.86 13.79
C MET A 37 -0.34 -6.37 15.05
N TYR A 38 -0.05 -7.61 15.43
CA TYR A 38 -0.60 -8.24 16.63
C TYR A 38 -0.15 -7.54 17.91
N HIS A 39 1.12 -7.16 18.01
CA HIS A 39 1.65 -6.40 19.15
C HIS A 39 1.03 -4.99 19.28
N GLU A 40 0.70 -4.36 18.17
CA GLU A 40 0.05 -3.05 18.17
C GLU A 40 -1.42 -3.11 18.56
N GLY A 41 -2.05 -4.29 18.41
CA GLY A 41 -3.44 -4.51 18.82
C GLY A 41 -4.45 -3.80 17.94
N ILE A 42 -4.36 -3.99 16.60
CA ILE A 42 -5.31 -3.44 15.65
C ILE A 42 -6.70 -3.99 15.96
N GLN A 43 -7.66 -3.10 16.21
CA GLN A 43 -9.01 -3.47 16.62
C GLN A 43 -9.81 -4.11 15.46
N GLY A 44 -10.71 -5.04 15.79
CA GLY A 44 -11.61 -5.67 14.82
C GLY A 44 -10.94 -6.61 13.81
N VAL A 45 -9.67 -7.01 14.04
CA VAL A 45 -8.88 -7.84 13.13
C VAL A 45 -8.41 -9.12 13.83
N ALA A 46 -8.66 -10.27 13.21
CA ALA A 46 -8.08 -11.54 13.61
C ALA A 46 -6.73 -11.79 12.92
N PHE A 47 -5.79 -12.41 13.61
CA PHE A 47 -4.45 -12.65 13.10
C PHE A 47 -4.13 -14.14 13.05
N ALA A 48 -3.52 -14.57 11.94
CA ALA A 48 -2.98 -15.91 11.76
C ALA A 48 -1.64 -15.85 11.03
N VAL A 49 -0.79 -16.84 11.24
CA VAL A 49 0.49 -16.97 10.53
C VAL A 49 0.67 -18.40 10.02
N CYS A 50 1.25 -18.53 8.81
CA CYS A 50 1.62 -19.82 8.27
C CYS A 50 3.04 -19.79 7.68
N ASN A 51 3.80 -20.87 7.91
CA ASN A 51 5.18 -20.95 7.43
C ASN A 51 5.59 -22.41 7.28
N THR A 52 6.55 -22.67 6.39
CA THR A 52 7.25 -23.95 6.27
C THR A 52 8.38 -24.10 7.31
N ASP A 53 8.77 -23.04 8.01
CA ASP A 53 9.79 -23.04 9.06
C ASP A 53 9.15 -23.05 10.45
N SER A 54 9.27 -24.19 11.16
CA SER A 54 8.72 -24.38 12.50
C SER A 54 9.39 -23.48 13.55
N ALA A 55 10.66 -23.14 13.40
CA ALA A 55 11.38 -22.30 14.35
C ALA A 55 10.85 -20.86 14.28
N SER A 56 10.63 -20.33 13.08
CA SER A 56 10.02 -19.02 12.87
C SER A 56 8.62 -18.94 13.48
N LEU A 57 7.78 -19.97 13.29
CA LEU A 57 6.43 -20.02 13.88
C LEU A 57 6.45 -20.04 15.43
N LYS A 58 7.40 -20.73 16.04
CA LYS A 58 7.55 -20.78 17.51
C LYS A 58 7.82 -19.40 18.10
N HIS A 59 8.58 -18.56 17.41
CA HIS A 59 8.95 -17.22 17.89
C HIS A 59 7.84 -16.17 17.66
N SER A 60 6.87 -16.44 16.81
CA SER A 60 5.75 -15.51 16.59
C SER A 60 4.85 -15.41 17.83
N PRO A 61 4.42 -14.22 18.26
CA PRO A 61 3.47 -14.03 19.36
C PRO A 61 2.01 -14.34 18.94
N VAL A 62 1.74 -14.43 17.64
CA VAL A 62 0.39 -14.69 17.11
C VAL A 62 -0.08 -16.07 17.57
N PRO A 63 -1.28 -16.20 18.18
CA PRO A 63 -1.73 -17.47 18.73
C PRO A 63 -2.12 -18.49 17.66
N VAL A 64 -2.71 -18.04 16.55
CA VAL A 64 -3.17 -18.91 15.46
C VAL A 64 -2.04 -19.14 14.47
N LYS A 65 -1.54 -20.37 14.40
CA LYS A 65 -0.34 -20.74 13.63
C LYS A 65 -0.57 -22.00 12.83
N LEU A 66 -0.15 -21.99 11.58
CA LEU A 66 -0.17 -23.17 10.72
C LEU A 66 1.25 -23.49 10.23
N GLN A 67 1.75 -24.67 10.55
CA GLN A 67 2.95 -25.20 9.93
C GLN A 67 2.59 -25.87 8.61
N LEU A 68 3.29 -25.46 7.54
CA LEU A 68 3.19 -26.08 6.22
C LEU A 68 4.32 -27.11 6.08
N GLY A 69 3.93 -28.34 5.79
CA GLY A 69 4.88 -29.44 5.62
C GLY A 69 5.65 -29.82 6.90
N GLU A 70 6.87 -30.33 6.74
CA GLU A 70 7.67 -30.91 7.81
C GLU A 70 8.32 -29.87 8.77
N GLY A 71 8.23 -28.56 8.47
CA GLY A 71 8.78 -27.51 9.32
C GLY A 71 10.25 -27.18 9.09
N LEU A 72 10.85 -27.70 8.00
CA LEU A 72 12.27 -27.53 7.67
C LEU A 72 12.56 -26.28 6.81
N GLY A 73 11.53 -25.51 6.46
CA GLY A 73 11.61 -24.38 5.54
C GLY A 73 11.61 -24.77 4.06
N ALA A 74 11.39 -23.79 3.18
CA ALA A 74 11.35 -24.02 1.73
C ALA A 74 12.72 -23.85 1.04
N GLY A 75 13.80 -23.54 1.75
CA GLY A 75 15.15 -23.38 1.19
C GLY A 75 15.26 -22.33 0.08
N GLY A 76 14.47 -21.26 0.11
CA GLY A 76 14.42 -20.22 -0.91
C GLY A 76 13.79 -20.65 -2.24
N ARG A 77 13.10 -21.78 -2.29
CA ARG A 77 12.46 -22.38 -3.48
C ARG A 77 10.93 -22.21 -3.39
N PRO A 78 10.32 -21.37 -4.24
CA PRO A 78 8.87 -21.15 -4.24
C PRO A 78 8.06 -22.42 -4.55
N GLU A 79 8.57 -23.27 -5.43
CA GLU A 79 7.94 -24.55 -5.80
C GLU A 79 7.76 -25.48 -4.59
N VAL A 80 8.70 -25.45 -3.62
CA VAL A 80 8.56 -26.19 -2.35
C VAL A 80 7.50 -25.54 -1.48
N GLY A 81 7.54 -24.21 -1.30
CA GLY A 81 6.54 -23.48 -0.53
C GLY A 81 5.13 -23.71 -1.06
N ARG A 82 4.95 -23.71 -2.39
CA ARG A 82 3.68 -24.04 -3.06
C ARG A 82 3.25 -25.47 -2.76
N SER A 83 4.11 -26.45 -3.00
CA SER A 83 3.79 -27.87 -2.82
C SER A 83 3.33 -28.16 -1.38
N GLU A 84 4.01 -27.57 -0.39
CA GLU A 84 3.63 -27.72 1.03
C GLU A 84 2.28 -27.05 1.35
N ALA A 85 2.01 -25.90 0.74
CA ALA A 85 0.71 -25.23 0.88
C ALA A 85 -0.42 -26.00 0.20
N GLU A 86 -0.21 -26.51 -1.02
CA GLU A 86 -1.19 -27.34 -1.74
C GLU A 86 -1.53 -28.63 -0.95
N SER A 87 -0.52 -29.25 -0.33
CA SER A 87 -0.72 -30.40 0.54
C SER A 87 -1.47 -30.07 1.85
N SER A 88 -1.60 -28.79 2.18
CA SER A 88 -2.19 -28.29 3.43
C SER A 88 -3.48 -27.52 3.22
N VAL A 89 -4.13 -27.61 2.06
CA VAL A 89 -5.35 -26.81 1.71
C VAL A 89 -6.43 -26.94 2.77
N ASP A 90 -6.76 -28.16 3.21
CA ASP A 90 -7.77 -28.38 4.25
C ASP A 90 -7.45 -27.69 5.58
N MET A 91 -6.15 -27.56 5.90
CA MET A 91 -5.70 -26.86 7.10
C MET A 91 -5.73 -25.34 6.91
N ILE A 92 -5.44 -24.86 5.70
CA ILE A 92 -5.57 -23.44 5.35
C ILE A 92 -7.04 -23.02 5.40
N GLU A 93 -7.96 -23.84 4.94
CA GLU A 93 -9.41 -23.58 5.07
C GLU A 93 -9.85 -23.43 6.53
N ARG A 94 -9.33 -24.28 7.42
CA ARG A 94 -9.62 -24.22 8.85
C ARG A 94 -8.92 -23.07 9.57
N LEU A 95 -7.83 -22.53 8.99
CA LEU A 95 -7.14 -21.35 9.51
C LEU A 95 -8.00 -20.10 9.38
N ILE A 96 -8.88 -20.05 8.36
CA ILE A 96 -9.74 -18.91 8.10
C ILE A 96 -10.99 -19.02 8.99
N ASP A 97 -11.18 -18.01 9.84
CA ASP A 97 -12.33 -17.94 10.74
C ASP A 97 -13.66 -17.98 9.95
N PRO A 98 -14.67 -18.73 10.41
CA PRO A 98 -15.97 -18.83 9.72
C PRO A 98 -16.73 -17.49 9.59
N GLN A 99 -16.47 -16.52 10.46
CA GLN A 99 -17.10 -15.19 10.43
C GLN A 99 -16.41 -14.22 9.48
N THR A 100 -15.19 -14.56 9.00
CA THR A 100 -14.40 -13.72 8.13
C THR A 100 -15.15 -13.40 6.83
N LYS A 101 -15.11 -12.12 6.42
CA LYS A 101 -15.63 -11.60 5.15
C LYS A 101 -14.50 -11.09 4.26
N MET A 102 -13.38 -10.70 4.88
CA MET A 102 -12.21 -10.12 4.21
C MET A 102 -10.92 -10.75 4.75
N VAL A 103 -10.05 -11.12 3.84
CA VAL A 103 -8.73 -11.68 4.17
C VAL A 103 -7.63 -10.83 3.55
N PHE A 104 -6.71 -10.40 4.39
CA PHE A 104 -5.42 -9.90 3.93
C PHE A 104 -4.41 -11.04 3.92
N VAL A 105 -3.81 -11.28 2.77
CA VAL A 105 -2.67 -12.20 2.62
C VAL A 105 -1.41 -11.36 2.53
N THR A 106 -0.60 -11.39 3.59
CA THR A 106 0.64 -10.60 3.63
C THR A 106 1.88 -11.49 3.53
N ALA A 107 2.79 -11.10 2.65
CA ALA A 107 4.02 -11.85 2.41
C ALA A 107 5.15 -10.94 1.92
N THR A 108 6.39 -11.33 2.19
CA THR A 108 7.57 -10.79 1.51
C THR A 108 7.93 -11.70 0.36
N MET A 109 7.89 -11.16 -0.86
CA MET A 109 8.18 -11.90 -2.08
C MET A 109 9.69 -12.07 -2.30
N GLY A 110 10.07 -13.09 -3.08
CA GLY A 110 11.47 -13.42 -3.39
C GLY A 110 12.07 -14.54 -2.51
N GLY A 111 11.39 -14.90 -1.42
CA GLY A 111 11.71 -16.09 -0.62
C GLY A 111 11.12 -17.39 -1.21
N GLY A 112 11.15 -18.46 -0.43
CA GLY A 112 10.51 -19.73 -0.80
C GLY A 112 9.03 -19.77 -0.38
N THR A 113 8.77 -19.69 0.93
CA THR A 113 7.43 -19.85 1.48
C THR A 113 6.50 -18.70 1.09
N GLY A 114 6.90 -17.42 1.33
CA GLY A 114 6.05 -16.28 1.00
C GLY A 114 5.66 -16.27 -0.48
N THR A 115 6.64 -16.46 -1.37
CA THR A 115 6.42 -16.45 -2.82
C THR A 115 5.56 -17.60 -3.31
N GLY A 116 5.77 -18.81 -2.76
CA GLY A 116 5.09 -20.01 -3.28
C GLY A 116 3.76 -20.32 -2.57
N ALA A 117 3.66 -20.08 -1.26
CA ALA A 117 2.47 -20.43 -0.48
C ALA A 117 1.41 -19.30 -0.45
N ALA A 118 1.79 -18.03 -0.56
CA ALA A 118 0.82 -16.93 -0.51
C ALA A 118 -0.25 -17.00 -1.62
N PRO A 119 0.08 -17.35 -2.89
CA PRO A 119 -0.94 -17.56 -3.93
C PRO A 119 -1.94 -18.67 -3.57
N VAL A 120 -1.48 -19.76 -2.95
CA VAL A 120 -2.35 -20.88 -2.53
C VAL A 120 -3.29 -20.43 -1.41
N VAL A 121 -2.77 -19.74 -0.39
CA VAL A 121 -3.58 -19.19 0.71
C VAL A 121 -4.63 -18.21 0.17
N ALA A 122 -4.25 -17.34 -0.74
CA ALA A 122 -5.15 -16.38 -1.38
C ALA A 122 -6.24 -17.10 -2.19
N ARG A 123 -5.87 -18.09 -2.97
CA ARG A 123 -6.82 -18.89 -3.76
C ARG A 123 -7.89 -19.53 -2.85
N VAL A 124 -7.48 -20.17 -1.76
CA VAL A 124 -8.40 -20.78 -0.79
C VAL A 124 -9.38 -19.76 -0.21
N ALA A 125 -8.89 -18.56 0.14
CA ALA A 125 -9.75 -17.47 0.63
C ALA A 125 -10.74 -17.00 -0.46
N LYS A 126 -10.27 -16.79 -1.68
CA LYS A 126 -11.09 -16.33 -2.82
C LYS A 126 -12.14 -17.36 -3.22
N GLU A 127 -11.81 -18.65 -3.25
CA GLU A 127 -12.74 -19.75 -3.52
C GLU A 127 -13.88 -19.84 -2.49
N ARG A 128 -13.67 -19.38 -1.26
CA ARG A 128 -14.70 -19.19 -0.25
C ARG A 128 -15.56 -17.94 -0.44
N GLY A 129 -15.32 -17.14 -1.49
CA GLY A 129 -16.04 -15.91 -1.79
C GLY A 129 -15.65 -14.72 -0.92
N LEU A 130 -14.57 -14.83 -0.14
CA LEU A 130 -14.09 -13.74 0.72
C LEU A 130 -13.46 -12.64 -0.12
N LEU A 131 -13.59 -11.38 0.31
CA LEU A 131 -12.81 -10.28 -0.26
C LEU A 131 -11.35 -10.54 0.09
N THR A 132 -10.52 -10.83 -0.91
CA THR A 132 -9.13 -11.26 -0.71
C THR A 132 -8.17 -10.20 -1.22
N ILE A 133 -7.36 -9.64 -0.33
CA ILE A 133 -6.40 -8.57 -0.65
C ILE A 133 -4.98 -9.06 -0.38
N GLY A 134 -4.12 -8.95 -1.39
CA GLY A 134 -2.69 -9.18 -1.25
C GLY A 134 -1.99 -7.91 -0.79
N VAL A 135 -1.20 -7.97 0.28
CA VAL A 135 -0.35 -6.85 0.73
C VAL A 135 1.06 -7.36 0.85
N VAL A 136 1.90 -7.06 -0.13
CA VAL A 136 3.20 -7.72 -0.28
C VAL A 136 4.33 -6.73 -0.48
N THR A 137 5.54 -7.14 -0.05
CA THR A 137 6.77 -6.40 -0.37
C THR A 137 7.58 -7.12 -1.44
N ILE A 138 8.23 -6.34 -2.32
CA ILE A 138 9.26 -6.83 -3.22
C ILE A 138 10.65 -6.42 -2.72
N PRO A 139 11.70 -7.25 -3.00
CA PRO A 139 13.03 -7.07 -2.42
C PRO A 139 13.68 -5.73 -2.75
N PHE A 140 14.69 -5.35 -1.96
CA PHE A 140 15.64 -4.29 -2.31
C PHE A 140 16.48 -4.68 -3.53
N TYR A 141 16.99 -3.71 -4.27
CA TYR A 141 17.85 -3.92 -5.45
C TYR A 141 19.12 -4.70 -5.12
N PHE A 142 19.76 -4.41 -3.98
CA PHE A 142 20.98 -5.11 -3.54
C PHE A 142 20.76 -6.58 -3.17
N GLU A 143 19.51 -7.04 -3.00
CA GLU A 143 19.21 -8.44 -2.71
C GLU A 143 19.36 -9.36 -3.93
N HIS A 144 19.82 -8.84 -5.03
CA HIS A 144 20.20 -9.51 -6.25
C HIS A 144 19.05 -9.83 -7.24
N ARG A 145 19.34 -9.63 -8.55
CA ARG A 145 18.41 -9.80 -9.67
C ARG A 145 17.56 -11.09 -9.60
N ARG A 146 18.17 -12.24 -9.29
CA ARG A 146 17.43 -13.52 -9.23
C ARG A 146 16.33 -13.51 -8.16
N LYS A 147 16.56 -12.83 -7.04
CA LYS A 147 15.56 -12.72 -5.98
C LYS A 147 14.42 -11.81 -6.40
N ILE A 148 14.73 -10.72 -7.10
CA ILE A 148 13.75 -9.76 -7.61
C ILE A 148 12.85 -10.44 -8.67
N VAL A 149 13.44 -11.08 -9.68
CA VAL A 149 12.66 -11.81 -10.72
C VAL A 149 11.77 -12.88 -10.09
N LYS A 150 12.28 -13.62 -9.10
CA LYS A 150 11.47 -14.58 -8.34
C LYS A 150 10.31 -13.91 -7.61
N ALA A 151 10.53 -12.74 -7.02
CA ALA A 151 9.49 -11.98 -6.36
C ALA A 151 8.41 -11.54 -7.33
N LEU A 152 8.79 -11.01 -8.50
CA LEU A 152 7.86 -10.55 -9.54
C LEU A 152 7.00 -11.70 -10.08
N LYS A 153 7.57 -12.88 -10.28
CA LYS A 153 6.80 -14.07 -10.63
C LYS A 153 5.79 -14.46 -9.55
N GLY A 154 6.18 -14.36 -8.28
CA GLY A 154 5.27 -14.62 -7.17
C GLY A 154 4.16 -13.58 -7.04
N VAL A 155 4.46 -12.32 -7.35
CA VAL A 155 3.48 -11.23 -7.44
C VAL A 155 2.47 -11.51 -8.56
N ASP A 156 2.94 -11.84 -9.75
CA ASP A 156 2.12 -12.22 -10.90
C ASP A 156 1.17 -13.37 -10.58
N GLU A 157 1.67 -14.40 -9.90
CA GLU A 157 0.84 -15.54 -9.51
C GLU A 157 -0.16 -15.20 -8.40
N LEU A 158 0.25 -14.37 -7.42
CA LEU A 158 -0.66 -13.92 -6.36
C LEU A 158 -1.78 -13.03 -6.91
N SER A 159 -1.47 -12.15 -7.88
CA SER A 159 -2.45 -11.22 -8.46
C SER A 159 -3.66 -11.92 -9.07
N ARG A 160 -3.47 -13.10 -9.62
CA ARG A 160 -4.54 -13.94 -10.18
C ARG A 160 -5.46 -14.52 -9.10
N ASN A 161 -4.99 -14.58 -7.86
CA ASN A 161 -5.67 -15.22 -6.74
C ASN A 161 -6.22 -14.23 -5.69
N VAL A 162 -6.12 -12.93 -5.94
CA VAL A 162 -6.66 -11.87 -5.06
C VAL A 162 -7.67 -11.00 -5.81
N ASP A 163 -8.46 -10.22 -5.09
CA ASP A 163 -9.34 -9.20 -5.67
C ASP A 163 -8.58 -7.90 -5.94
N ALA A 164 -7.71 -7.52 -4.99
CA ALA A 164 -6.84 -6.36 -5.14
C ALA A 164 -5.48 -6.64 -4.50
N MET A 165 -4.44 -5.94 -4.98
CA MET A 165 -3.09 -6.15 -4.51
C MET A 165 -2.34 -4.84 -4.31
N LEU A 166 -1.83 -4.65 -3.09
CA LEU A 166 -0.92 -3.58 -2.74
C LEU A 166 0.52 -4.12 -2.77
N ILE A 167 1.35 -3.52 -3.60
CA ILE A 167 2.75 -3.91 -3.76
C ILE A 167 3.63 -2.79 -3.21
N VAL A 168 4.39 -3.12 -2.18
CA VAL A 168 5.37 -2.21 -1.58
C VAL A 168 6.76 -2.53 -2.13
N ASN A 169 7.33 -1.59 -2.87
CA ASN A 169 8.69 -1.71 -3.35
C ASN A 169 9.68 -1.21 -2.27
N ASN A 170 10.42 -2.14 -1.66
CA ASN A 170 11.38 -1.79 -0.61
C ASN A 170 12.46 -0.81 -1.10
N GLU A 171 12.83 -0.83 -2.38
CA GLU A 171 13.80 0.13 -2.95
C GLU A 171 13.28 1.57 -2.86
N LYS A 172 11.97 1.78 -3.06
CA LYS A 172 11.36 3.11 -2.94
C LYS A 172 11.41 3.66 -1.51
N LEU A 173 11.40 2.78 -0.51
CA LEU A 173 11.64 3.20 0.88
C LEU A 173 13.07 3.71 1.07
N CYS A 174 14.06 3.10 0.41
CA CYS A 174 15.44 3.60 0.43
C CYS A 174 15.54 5.01 -0.19
N ASP A 175 14.80 5.28 -1.27
CA ASP A 175 14.79 6.60 -1.91
C ASP A 175 14.23 7.68 -0.96
N VAL A 176 13.16 7.37 -0.21
CA VAL A 176 12.54 8.29 0.77
C VAL A 176 13.45 8.54 1.96
N TYR A 177 14.12 7.52 2.47
CA TYR A 177 14.96 7.60 3.67
C TYR A 177 16.46 7.77 3.37
N SER A 178 16.83 8.02 2.10
CA SER A 178 18.24 8.12 1.65
C SER A 178 19.05 9.19 2.39
N ASP A 179 18.40 10.24 2.84
CA ASP A 179 19.04 11.37 3.54
C ASP A 179 19.14 11.16 5.06
N THR A 180 18.60 10.04 5.57
CA THR A 180 18.66 9.66 6.97
C THR A 180 19.78 8.64 7.21
N GLN A 181 20.41 8.66 8.40
CA GLN A 181 21.38 7.62 8.80
C GLN A 181 20.64 6.35 9.28
N MET A 182 19.72 5.82 8.47
CA MET A 182 18.94 4.65 8.79
C MET A 182 19.79 3.38 8.70
N SER A 183 19.74 2.50 9.70
CA SER A 183 20.39 1.21 9.62
C SER A 183 19.60 0.26 8.72
N PHE A 184 20.26 -0.75 8.15
CA PHE A 184 19.59 -1.80 7.37
C PHE A 184 18.46 -2.51 8.15
N LYS A 185 18.66 -2.72 9.45
CA LYS A 185 17.64 -3.31 10.34
C LYS A 185 16.41 -2.40 10.43
N ASP A 186 16.61 -1.09 10.49
CA ASP A 186 15.52 -0.11 10.58
C ASP A 186 14.79 -0.02 9.23
N ALA A 187 15.50 -0.10 8.09
CA ALA A 187 14.87 -0.15 6.77
C ALA A 187 13.97 -1.38 6.59
N LEU A 188 14.38 -2.55 7.06
CA LEU A 188 13.52 -3.73 7.10
C LEU A 188 12.33 -3.55 8.04
N ALA A 189 12.54 -2.91 9.19
CA ALA A 189 11.47 -2.60 10.12
C ALA A 189 10.45 -1.63 9.51
N GLU A 190 10.92 -0.69 8.70
CA GLU A 190 10.04 0.26 8.00
C GLU A 190 9.22 -0.42 6.91
N ALA A 191 9.79 -1.35 6.16
CA ALA A 191 9.02 -2.17 5.21
C ALA A 191 7.87 -2.93 5.91
N ASP A 192 8.13 -3.52 7.09
CA ASP A 192 7.07 -4.15 7.89
C ASP A 192 6.04 -3.11 8.40
N ASN A 193 6.47 -1.89 8.77
CA ASN A 193 5.56 -0.80 9.19
C ASN A 193 4.65 -0.35 8.05
N VAL A 194 5.16 -0.29 6.84
CA VAL A 194 4.37 0.06 5.65
C VAL A 194 3.26 -0.97 5.42
N LEU A 195 3.58 -2.28 5.48
CA LEU A 195 2.57 -3.35 5.40
C LEU A 195 1.53 -3.22 6.52
N LYS A 196 1.98 -2.95 7.73
CA LYS A 196 1.12 -2.75 8.89
C LYS A 196 0.17 -1.55 8.68
N ASN A 197 0.70 -0.42 8.25
CA ASN A 197 -0.09 0.79 8.03
C ASN A 197 -1.13 0.57 6.93
N ALA A 198 -0.82 -0.20 5.87
CA ALA A 198 -1.76 -0.57 4.83
C ALA A 198 -2.94 -1.39 5.39
N VAL A 199 -2.64 -2.44 6.14
CA VAL A 199 -3.69 -3.27 6.77
C VAL A 199 -4.50 -2.46 7.78
N LYS A 200 -3.82 -1.69 8.65
CA LYS A 200 -4.46 -0.85 9.67
C LYS A 200 -5.39 0.18 9.04
N GLY A 201 -4.92 0.92 8.03
CA GLY A 201 -5.71 1.95 7.37
C GLY A 201 -6.99 1.39 6.72
N ILE A 202 -6.89 0.28 5.98
CA ILE A 202 -8.08 -0.34 5.37
C ILE A 202 -9.01 -0.91 6.46
N SER A 203 -8.47 -1.48 7.53
CA SER A 203 -9.29 -1.97 8.66
C SER A 203 -10.01 -0.83 9.37
N GLU A 204 -9.36 0.30 9.59
CA GLU A 204 -9.95 1.49 10.22
C GLU A 204 -11.13 2.05 9.41
N LEU A 205 -11.07 2.01 8.06
CA LEU A 205 -12.18 2.41 7.19
C LEU A 205 -13.47 1.62 7.48
N ILE A 206 -13.33 0.37 7.95
CA ILE A 206 -14.45 -0.53 8.22
C ILE A 206 -14.86 -0.51 9.68
N THR A 207 -13.91 -0.36 10.61
CA THR A 207 -14.12 -0.55 12.06
C THR A 207 -14.38 0.74 12.82
N ILE A 208 -13.93 1.89 12.31
CA ILE A 208 -14.17 3.17 12.92
C ILE A 208 -15.42 3.80 12.31
N SER A 209 -16.52 3.75 13.05
CA SER A 209 -17.76 4.42 12.70
C SER A 209 -18.17 5.41 13.79
N SER A 210 -18.71 6.55 13.40
CA SER A 210 -19.07 7.63 14.33
C SER A 210 -20.49 8.13 14.08
N ALA A 211 -21.24 8.35 15.13
CA ALA A 211 -22.60 8.88 15.02
C ALA A 211 -22.59 10.31 14.46
N GLY A 212 -23.38 10.54 13.43
CA GLY A 212 -23.52 11.86 12.81
C GLY A 212 -22.55 12.14 11.65
N ASN A 213 -21.63 11.23 11.36
CA ASN A 213 -20.68 11.33 10.25
C ASN A 213 -21.16 10.58 9.00
N ILE A 214 -20.49 10.81 7.86
CA ILE A 214 -20.65 10.03 6.64
C ILE A 214 -19.76 8.81 6.78
N ASN A 215 -20.29 7.73 7.38
CA ASN A 215 -19.52 6.53 7.66
C ASN A 215 -19.32 5.70 6.39
N LEU A 216 -18.10 5.24 6.20
CA LEU A 216 -17.77 4.18 5.27
C LEU A 216 -18.01 2.83 5.94
N ASP A 217 -18.43 1.85 5.17
CA ASP A 217 -18.68 0.50 5.66
C ASP A 217 -17.91 -0.57 4.87
N PHE A 218 -18.07 -1.83 5.27
CA PHE A 218 -17.44 -2.95 4.59
C PHE A 218 -17.83 -3.02 3.10
N ARG A 219 -19.06 -2.62 2.74
CA ARG A 219 -19.52 -2.68 1.35
C ARG A 219 -18.85 -1.64 0.46
N ASP A 220 -18.52 -0.47 1.00
CA ASP A 220 -17.78 0.57 0.29
C ASP A 220 -16.38 0.09 -0.05
N VAL A 221 -15.68 -0.51 0.94
CA VAL A 221 -14.37 -1.14 0.73
C VAL A 221 -14.47 -2.31 -0.24
N GLU A 222 -15.49 -3.16 -0.09
CA GLU A 222 -15.72 -4.28 -1.02
C GLU A 222 -15.95 -3.80 -2.45
N THR A 223 -16.78 -2.78 -2.64
CA THR A 223 -17.07 -2.20 -3.97
C THR A 223 -15.81 -1.63 -4.60
N THR A 224 -14.99 -0.94 -3.82
CA THR A 224 -13.74 -0.36 -4.31
C THR A 224 -12.70 -1.44 -4.67
N MET A 225 -12.55 -2.46 -3.83
CA MET A 225 -11.46 -3.43 -3.93
C MET A 225 -11.81 -4.71 -4.68
N ARG A 226 -13.09 -5.09 -4.82
CA ARG A 226 -13.50 -6.31 -5.52
C ARG A 226 -13.14 -6.23 -7.00
N ASN A 227 -12.35 -7.18 -7.50
CA ASN A 227 -11.74 -7.16 -8.83
C ASN A 227 -10.99 -5.84 -9.12
N GLY A 228 -10.38 -5.27 -8.10
CA GLY A 228 -9.69 -3.98 -8.15
C GLY A 228 -8.26 -4.06 -8.69
N GLY A 229 -7.75 -5.25 -8.98
CA GLY A 229 -6.41 -5.43 -9.56
C GLY A 229 -5.30 -4.76 -8.75
N GLY A 230 -4.53 -3.86 -9.37
CA GLY A 230 -3.55 -3.06 -8.65
C GLY A 230 -4.23 -2.01 -7.76
N ALA A 231 -3.79 -1.93 -6.51
CA ALA A 231 -4.27 -0.93 -5.57
C ALA A 231 -3.11 -0.20 -4.90
N ILE A 232 -3.35 1.02 -4.52
CA ILE A 232 -2.43 1.84 -3.72
C ILE A 232 -3.19 2.44 -2.55
N MET A 233 -2.47 2.70 -1.47
CA MET A 233 -3.02 3.36 -0.30
C MET A 233 -2.07 4.46 0.17
N ALA A 234 -2.65 5.57 0.60
CA ALA A 234 -1.91 6.66 1.20
C ALA A 234 -2.55 7.07 2.51
N ILE A 235 -1.73 7.47 3.44
CA ILE A 235 -2.14 8.02 4.73
C ILE A 235 -1.36 9.30 4.94
N GLY A 236 -2.06 10.39 5.24
CA GLY A 236 -1.45 11.66 5.61
C GLY A 236 -2.04 12.21 6.89
N ARG A 237 -1.28 13.03 7.60
CA ARG A 237 -1.67 13.66 8.86
C ARG A 237 -1.08 15.06 8.96
N ALA A 238 -1.91 16.01 9.36
CA ALA A 238 -1.46 17.38 9.58
C ALA A 238 -2.27 18.08 10.67
N ASN A 239 -1.74 19.19 11.18
CA ASN A 239 -2.39 20.03 12.20
C ASN A 239 -2.30 21.52 11.84
N GLY A 240 -3.01 22.35 12.60
CA GLY A 240 -3.02 23.81 12.42
C GLY A 240 -3.86 24.27 11.23
N ASP A 241 -3.56 25.46 10.70
CA ASP A 241 -4.29 26.03 9.57
C ASP A 241 -4.16 25.15 8.32
N HIS A 242 -5.25 25.00 7.55
CA HIS A 242 -5.31 24.16 6.34
C HIS A 242 -4.87 22.70 6.61
N ARG A 243 -5.22 22.15 7.78
CA ARG A 243 -4.79 20.81 8.19
C ARG A 243 -5.29 19.71 7.25
N VAL A 244 -6.46 19.86 6.63
CA VAL A 244 -7.03 18.88 5.71
C VAL A 244 -6.26 18.87 4.41
N GLU A 245 -6.03 20.03 3.78
CA GLU A 245 -5.20 20.18 2.60
C GLU A 245 -3.79 19.60 2.83
N ARG A 246 -3.17 19.99 3.96
CA ARG A 246 -1.82 19.49 4.31
C ARG A 246 -1.79 18.00 4.59
N ALA A 247 -2.85 17.41 5.16
CA ALA A 247 -2.96 15.97 5.32
C ALA A 247 -3.12 15.26 3.96
N ILE A 248 -3.85 15.85 3.01
CA ILE A 248 -3.93 15.33 1.63
C ILE A 248 -2.54 15.37 0.96
N LEU A 249 -1.82 16.49 1.09
CA LEU A 249 -0.48 16.64 0.53
C LEU A 249 0.51 15.63 1.16
N ASP A 250 0.46 15.44 2.48
CA ASP A 250 1.26 14.45 3.20
C ASP A 250 0.94 13.01 2.73
N ALA A 251 -0.35 12.71 2.50
CA ALA A 251 -0.77 11.43 1.92
C ALA A 251 -0.20 11.23 0.52
N LEU A 252 -0.25 12.25 -0.33
CA LEU A 252 0.27 12.18 -1.70
C LEU A 252 1.81 12.08 -1.78
N ASP A 253 2.54 12.52 -0.75
CA ASP A 253 4.00 12.34 -0.62
C ASP A 253 4.38 11.01 0.10
N SER A 254 3.39 10.17 0.40
CA SER A 254 3.59 8.90 1.10
C SER A 254 4.50 7.94 0.32
N PRO A 255 5.40 7.22 1.00
CA PRO A 255 6.21 6.16 0.38
C PRO A 255 5.41 5.08 -0.35
N LEU A 256 4.16 4.85 0.07
CA LEU A 256 3.24 3.89 -0.55
C LEU A 256 2.78 4.32 -1.95
N LEU A 257 2.72 5.63 -2.20
CA LEU A 257 2.36 6.22 -3.50
C LEU A 257 3.56 6.45 -4.41
N HIS A 258 4.79 6.38 -3.87
CA HIS A 258 5.97 6.82 -4.60
C HIS A 258 6.15 6.09 -5.94
N GLY A 259 6.01 6.83 -7.04
CA GLY A 259 6.08 6.31 -8.42
C GLY A 259 4.75 5.84 -9.00
N SER A 260 3.64 6.02 -8.29
CA SER A 260 2.29 5.76 -8.79
C SER A 260 1.51 7.06 -8.92
N ASP A 261 0.71 7.20 -9.98
CA ASP A 261 -0.19 8.33 -10.19
C ASP A 261 -1.64 7.90 -9.86
N ILE A 262 -2.23 8.56 -8.88
CA ILE A 262 -3.59 8.29 -8.42
C ILE A 262 -4.64 8.49 -9.54
N ASN A 263 -4.34 9.32 -10.54
CA ASN A 263 -5.22 9.55 -11.70
C ASN A 263 -5.36 8.32 -12.61
N HIS A 264 -4.53 7.29 -12.43
CA HIS A 264 -4.68 6.03 -13.13
C HIS A 264 -5.65 5.06 -12.44
N ALA A 265 -6.19 5.43 -11.28
CA ALA A 265 -7.23 4.67 -10.61
C ALA A 265 -8.58 4.88 -11.29
N LYS A 266 -9.45 3.87 -11.26
CA LYS A 266 -10.85 4.02 -11.64
C LYS A 266 -11.77 4.21 -10.44
N ARG A 267 -11.32 3.80 -9.27
CA ARG A 267 -12.09 3.86 -8.02
C ARG A 267 -11.21 4.37 -6.90
N ILE A 268 -11.70 5.37 -6.18
CA ILE A 268 -11.04 5.93 -5.00
C ILE A 268 -12.01 5.88 -3.83
N LEU A 269 -11.51 5.41 -2.69
CA LEU A 269 -12.16 5.57 -1.42
C LEU A 269 -11.33 6.54 -0.58
N PHE A 270 -11.98 7.59 -0.11
CA PHE A 270 -11.35 8.71 0.59
C PHE A 270 -12.01 8.90 1.96
N ASN A 271 -11.26 8.85 3.03
CA ASN A 271 -11.81 9.08 4.37
C ASN A 271 -10.98 10.08 5.16
N ILE A 272 -11.68 10.96 5.87
CA ILE A 272 -11.09 11.99 6.71
C ILE A 272 -11.43 11.68 8.16
N TYR A 273 -10.42 11.76 9.00
CA TYR A 273 -10.54 11.56 10.43
C TYR A 273 -10.23 12.87 11.17
N SER A 274 -11.04 13.18 12.16
CA SER A 274 -10.81 14.26 13.11
C SER A 274 -11.31 13.85 14.50
N SER A 275 -10.93 14.58 15.53
CA SER A 275 -11.48 14.35 16.87
C SER A 275 -12.80 15.10 17.07
N ASP A 276 -13.61 14.66 18.04
CA ASP A 276 -14.81 15.39 18.47
C ASP A 276 -14.47 16.77 19.07
N THR A 277 -13.28 16.93 19.62
CA THR A 277 -12.80 18.21 20.17
C THR A 277 -12.35 19.20 19.10
N SER A 278 -12.01 18.72 17.90
CA SER A 278 -11.58 19.51 16.74
C SER A 278 -12.19 18.95 15.45
N PRO A 279 -13.52 19.06 15.26
CA PRO A 279 -14.21 18.49 14.10
C PRO A 279 -13.82 19.20 12.81
N ILE A 280 -14.04 18.55 11.66
CA ILE A 280 -13.83 19.15 10.34
C ILE A 280 -14.82 20.31 10.15
N LEU A 281 -14.29 21.47 9.75
CA LEU A 281 -15.09 22.66 9.50
C LEU A 281 -15.61 22.67 8.05
N VAL A 282 -16.74 23.37 7.83
CA VAL A 282 -17.31 23.53 6.47
C VAL A 282 -16.31 24.20 5.52
N GLN A 283 -15.47 25.11 6.02
CA GLN A 283 -14.40 25.73 5.21
C GLN A 283 -13.34 24.72 4.76
N GLU A 284 -13.01 23.75 5.59
CA GLU A 284 -12.07 22.68 5.26
C GLU A 284 -12.63 21.70 4.20
N MET A 285 -13.97 21.69 3.99
CA MET A 285 -14.60 20.91 2.92
C MET A 285 -14.33 21.52 1.53
N GLU A 286 -14.03 22.81 1.43
CA GLU A 286 -13.61 23.44 0.17
C GLU A 286 -12.25 22.90 -0.29
N GLU A 287 -11.34 22.64 0.66
CA GLU A 287 -10.02 22.05 0.38
C GLU A 287 -10.15 20.64 -0.23
N ILE A 288 -11.14 19.87 0.25
CA ILE A 288 -11.44 18.53 -0.29
C ILE A 288 -12.03 18.63 -1.70
N SER A 289 -12.93 19.59 -1.92
CA SER A 289 -13.52 19.82 -3.25
C SER A 289 -12.44 20.22 -4.25
N GLU A 290 -11.51 21.09 -3.86
CA GLU A 290 -10.37 21.47 -4.70
C GLU A 290 -9.49 20.26 -5.06
N PHE A 291 -9.30 19.33 -4.13
CA PHE A 291 -8.57 18.09 -4.42
C PHE A 291 -9.34 17.20 -5.41
N PHE A 292 -10.63 16.98 -5.21
CA PHE A 292 -11.43 16.15 -6.11
C PHE A 292 -11.53 16.75 -7.52
N ASP A 293 -11.57 18.08 -7.66
CA ASP A 293 -11.56 18.78 -8.95
C ASP A 293 -10.25 18.57 -9.74
N GLN A 294 -9.16 18.12 -9.10
CA GLN A 294 -7.90 17.79 -9.76
C GLN A 294 -7.84 16.34 -10.27
N LEU A 295 -8.74 15.48 -9.77
CA LEU A 295 -8.82 14.08 -10.21
C LEU A 295 -9.42 13.98 -11.62
N ASP A 296 -9.15 12.87 -12.30
CA ASP A 296 -9.82 12.58 -13.58
C ASP A 296 -11.33 12.45 -13.33
N PRO A 297 -12.20 13.14 -14.13
CA PRO A 297 -13.65 13.09 -13.95
C PRO A 297 -14.29 11.70 -14.08
N ASP A 298 -13.59 10.75 -14.70
CA ASP A 298 -14.07 9.37 -14.88
C ASP A 298 -13.79 8.48 -13.65
N ILE A 299 -13.11 9.00 -12.61
CA ILE A 299 -12.83 8.28 -11.38
C ILE A 299 -14.09 8.26 -10.50
N ASP A 300 -14.51 7.06 -10.09
CA ASP A 300 -15.58 6.88 -9.10
C ASP A 300 -15.01 7.08 -7.67
N VAL A 301 -15.50 8.13 -6.97
CA VAL A 301 -15.01 8.51 -5.65
C VAL A 301 -16.08 8.24 -4.59
N ILE A 302 -15.79 7.33 -3.67
CA ILE A 302 -16.56 7.11 -2.43
C ILE A 302 -15.83 7.81 -1.29
N TRP A 303 -16.52 8.69 -0.55
CA TRP A 303 -15.87 9.43 0.52
C TRP A 303 -16.66 9.40 1.82
N GLY A 304 -15.95 9.60 2.93
CA GLY A 304 -16.54 9.60 4.25
C GLY A 304 -15.75 10.42 5.27
N THR A 305 -16.35 10.55 6.46
CA THR A 305 -15.73 11.20 7.62
C THR A 305 -15.88 10.30 8.84
N SER A 306 -14.86 10.25 9.69
CA SER A 306 -14.85 9.41 10.89
C SER A 306 -14.24 10.18 12.06
N THR A 307 -14.67 9.84 13.30
CA THR A 307 -14.10 10.43 14.51
C THR A 307 -13.02 9.52 15.08
N ASP A 308 -11.85 10.10 15.38
CA ASP A 308 -10.74 9.45 16.08
C ASP A 308 -10.18 10.44 17.11
N ASP A 309 -10.61 10.32 18.37
CA ASP A 309 -10.24 11.26 19.45
C ASP A 309 -8.74 11.21 19.79
N SER A 310 -8.01 10.18 19.35
CA SER A 310 -6.56 10.11 19.51
C SER A 310 -5.81 11.15 18.67
N LEU A 311 -6.47 11.78 17.70
CA LEU A 311 -5.89 12.79 16.83
C LEU A 311 -5.75 14.16 17.51
N GLY A 312 -6.58 14.47 18.53
CA GLY A 312 -6.59 15.79 19.15
C GLY A 312 -6.93 16.89 18.15
N GLU A 313 -5.98 17.76 17.82
CA GLU A 313 -6.16 18.84 16.84
C GLU A 313 -5.83 18.45 15.39
N ASP A 314 -5.25 17.27 15.18
CA ASP A 314 -4.83 16.84 13.84
C ASP A 314 -6.02 16.40 12.98
N ALA A 315 -5.86 16.53 11.68
CA ALA A 315 -6.64 15.81 10.68
C ALA A 315 -5.80 14.66 10.11
N LYS A 316 -6.43 13.51 9.84
CA LYS A 316 -5.83 12.37 9.16
C LYS A 316 -6.66 12.03 7.93
N VAL A 317 -6.01 11.79 6.81
CA VAL A 317 -6.64 11.38 5.56
C VAL A 317 -6.15 9.98 5.18
N ILE A 318 -7.07 9.12 4.75
CA ILE A 318 -6.76 7.83 4.12
C ILE A 318 -7.33 7.86 2.71
N ILE A 319 -6.48 7.57 1.75
CA ILE A 319 -6.82 7.43 0.33
C ILE A 319 -6.53 6.00 -0.08
N LEU A 320 -7.55 5.29 -0.57
CA LEU A 320 -7.42 3.95 -1.11
C LEU A 320 -7.85 3.99 -2.57
N ALA A 321 -6.91 3.80 -3.48
CA ALA A 321 -7.18 3.81 -4.92
C ALA A 321 -7.02 2.41 -5.51
N ALA A 322 -7.94 1.99 -6.34
CA ALA A 322 -7.98 0.65 -6.92
C ALA A 322 -8.30 0.70 -8.43
N ASP A 323 -8.17 -0.43 -9.09
CA ASP A 323 -8.26 -0.58 -10.54
C ASP A 323 -7.21 0.29 -11.25
N MET A 324 -6.02 0.32 -10.62
CA MET A 324 -4.85 0.99 -11.17
C MET A 324 -4.40 0.28 -12.43
N SER A 325 -4.14 1.04 -13.48
CA SER A 325 -3.47 0.53 -14.68
C SER A 325 -1.99 0.25 -14.40
N ASN A 326 -1.72 -0.64 -13.47
CA ASN A 326 -0.35 -0.96 -13.04
C ASN A 326 0.18 -2.14 -13.86
N GLU A 327 1.32 -1.99 -14.53
CA GLU A 327 1.94 -3.04 -15.36
C GLU A 327 2.23 -4.33 -14.57
N VAL A 328 2.46 -4.21 -13.24
CA VAL A 328 2.77 -5.35 -12.36
C VAL A 328 1.52 -6.16 -11.98
N ALA A 329 0.34 -5.54 -11.98
CA ALA A 329 -0.91 -6.15 -11.53
C ALA A 329 -1.90 -6.45 -12.68
N ARG A 330 -1.58 -6.07 -13.92
CA ARG A 330 -2.35 -6.45 -15.10
C ARG A 330 -1.81 -7.76 -15.65
N VAL A 331 -2.51 -8.82 -15.35
CA VAL A 331 -2.30 -10.08 -16.04
C VAL A 331 -3.63 -10.48 -16.65
N ASP A 332 -3.73 -10.43 -17.96
CA ASP A 332 -4.75 -11.19 -18.66
C ASP A 332 -4.56 -12.66 -18.29
N GLU A 333 -5.63 -13.33 -17.85
CA GLU A 333 -5.59 -14.73 -17.37
C GLU A 333 -4.96 -15.71 -18.39
N SER A 334 -4.78 -15.27 -19.65
CA SER A 334 -4.24 -16.03 -20.76
C SER A 334 -2.73 -15.88 -20.98
N ASP A 335 -2.07 -14.85 -20.39
CA ASP A 335 -0.67 -14.56 -20.70
C ASP A 335 0.28 -15.27 -19.74
N VAL A 336 1.05 -16.21 -20.28
CA VAL A 336 2.18 -16.80 -19.57
C VAL A 336 3.41 -15.95 -19.89
N HIS A 337 3.81 -15.12 -18.93
CA HIS A 337 4.99 -14.27 -19.06
C HIS A 337 6.27 -15.11 -18.96
N ASP A 338 7.21 -14.84 -19.85
CA ASP A 338 8.54 -15.45 -19.84
C ASP A 338 9.53 -14.69 -18.94
N ASP A 339 10.73 -15.22 -18.80
CA ASP A 339 11.75 -14.61 -17.96
C ASP A 339 12.18 -13.21 -18.47
N SER A 340 12.06 -12.95 -19.77
CA SER A 340 12.43 -11.67 -20.38
C SER A 340 11.48 -10.53 -19.98
N TYR A 341 10.19 -10.83 -19.86
CA TYR A 341 9.19 -9.90 -19.36
C TYR A 341 9.53 -9.44 -17.92
N PHE A 342 9.80 -10.39 -17.02
CA PHE A 342 10.11 -10.05 -15.63
C PHE A 342 11.44 -9.30 -15.48
N GLU A 343 12.39 -9.51 -16.41
CA GLU A 343 13.63 -8.74 -16.44
C GLU A 343 13.41 -7.30 -16.89
N GLU A 344 12.52 -7.07 -17.85
CA GLU A 344 12.18 -5.73 -18.28
C GLU A 344 11.37 -4.98 -17.20
N LEU A 345 10.39 -5.66 -16.60
CA LEU A 345 9.62 -5.13 -15.47
C LEU A 345 10.53 -4.77 -14.28
N MET A 346 11.55 -5.59 -14.00
CA MET A 346 12.53 -5.26 -12.98
C MET A 346 13.28 -3.95 -13.32
N LYS A 347 13.71 -3.76 -14.57
CA LYS A 347 14.39 -2.52 -14.95
C LYS A 347 13.52 -1.28 -14.77
N GLN A 348 12.24 -1.37 -15.08
CA GLN A 348 11.28 -0.27 -14.89
C GLN A 348 11.07 0.06 -13.42
N LEU A 349 10.84 -0.95 -12.57
CA LEU A 349 10.53 -0.79 -11.14
C LEU A 349 11.72 -0.28 -10.31
N TYR A 350 12.94 -0.56 -10.75
CA TYR A 350 14.18 -0.20 -10.03
C TYR A 350 14.97 0.90 -10.74
N GLN A 351 14.32 1.70 -11.59
CA GLN A 351 14.95 2.89 -12.14
C GLN A 351 15.17 3.91 -11.03
N PRO A 352 16.36 4.59 -11.02
CA PRO A 352 16.61 5.66 -10.07
C PRO A 352 15.58 6.77 -10.24
N THR A 353 14.96 7.20 -9.16
CA THR A 353 14.08 8.36 -9.19
C THR A 353 14.91 9.64 -9.41
N ALA A 354 14.32 10.69 -9.98
CA ALA A 354 15.02 11.95 -10.28
C ALA A 354 15.70 12.59 -9.05
N ARG A 355 15.29 12.22 -7.82
CA ARG A 355 15.93 12.63 -6.56
C ARG A 355 17.29 11.92 -6.35
N SER A 356 17.44 10.67 -6.78
CA SER A 356 18.69 9.91 -6.71
C SER A 356 19.79 10.49 -7.62
N ASN A 357 19.40 11.13 -8.74
CA ASN A 357 20.35 11.72 -9.67
C ASN A 357 21.02 13.03 -9.18
N LYS A 358 20.57 13.63 -8.08
CA LYS A 358 21.23 14.79 -7.48
C LYS A 358 22.56 14.47 -6.77
N LYS A 359 22.88 13.18 -6.57
CA LYS A 359 24.14 12.76 -5.92
C LYS A 359 25.33 12.66 -6.88
N ASP A 360 25.13 12.72 -8.20
CA ASP A 360 26.19 12.63 -9.21
C ASP A 360 26.68 14.00 -9.72
N GLU A 361 26.22 15.12 -9.17
CA GLU A 361 26.92 16.38 -9.37
C GLU A 361 28.22 16.31 -8.60
N PRO A 362 29.41 16.41 -9.30
CA PRO A 362 30.69 16.44 -8.62
C PRO A 362 30.69 17.62 -7.65
N ALA A 363 31.12 17.37 -6.41
CA ALA A 363 31.29 18.44 -5.42
C ALA A 363 32.04 19.59 -6.05
N PRO A 364 31.59 20.85 -5.91
CA PRO A 364 32.28 21.97 -6.48
C PRO A 364 33.73 21.97 -5.97
N GLU A 365 34.70 21.92 -6.88
CA GLU A 365 36.09 22.02 -6.54
C GLU A 365 36.34 23.33 -5.75
N PRO A 366 37.18 23.31 -4.72
CA PRO A 366 37.45 24.51 -3.95
C PRO A 366 38.07 25.58 -4.87
N ILE A 367 37.31 26.65 -5.08
CA ILE A 367 37.75 27.79 -5.89
C ILE A 367 38.86 28.48 -5.11
N PHE A 368 40.10 28.21 -5.50
CA PHE A 368 41.20 29.12 -5.18
C PHE A 368 41.04 30.35 -6.08
N VAL A 369 40.61 31.45 -5.47
CA VAL A 369 40.55 32.77 -6.14
C VAL A 369 41.95 33.19 -6.48
N VAL A 370 42.33 33.13 -7.76
CA VAL A 370 43.41 33.92 -8.34
C VAL A 370 42.74 34.92 -9.25
N GLU A 371 42.75 36.16 -8.79
CA GLU A 371 42.29 37.34 -9.51
C GLU A 371 43.13 37.57 -10.75
N GLN A 372 42.58 37.34 -11.96
CA GLN A 372 43.04 38.02 -13.18
C GLN A 372 41.86 38.29 -14.11
N ALA A 373 41.66 39.56 -14.40
CA ALA A 373 40.65 40.08 -15.30
C ALA A 373 40.95 39.73 -16.75
N GLN A 374 39.95 39.23 -17.50
CA GLN A 374 39.90 39.36 -18.96
C GLN A 374 38.45 39.46 -19.46
N GLU A 375 38.28 40.21 -20.53
CA GLU A 375 37.06 40.71 -21.17
C GLU A 375 36.17 39.62 -21.82
N PRO A 376 34.88 39.90 -22.09
CA PRO A 376 33.92 38.89 -22.57
C PRO A 376 33.92 38.79 -24.11
N GLU A 377 33.90 37.58 -24.65
CA GLU A 377 33.50 37.27 -26.03
C GLU A 377 32.04 36.79 -26.13
N PRO A 378 31.39 36.97 -27.31
CA PRO A 378 29.93 36.91 -27.44
C PRO A 378 29.38 35.50 -27.58
N ALA A 379 28.13 35.35 -27.12
CA ALA A 379 27.33 34.13 -27.11
C ALA A 379 26.94 33.64 -28.51
N GLU A 380 27.10 32.33 -28.76
CA GLU A 380 26.48 31.63 -29.89
C GLU A 380 25.14 31.01 -29.46
N ASP A 381 24.12 31.28 -30.27
CA ASP A 381 22.76 30.72 -30.14
C ASP A 381 22.77 29.22 -30.41
N SER A 382 22.29 28.41 -29.45
CA SER A 382 21.91 27.02 -29.69
C SER A 382 20.39 26.89 -29.67
N GLU A 383 19.81 26.56 -30.81
CA GLU A 383 18.40 26.24 -30.99
C GLU A 383 18.02 24.96 -30.20
N GLU A 384 17.26 25.09 -29.13
CA GLU A 384 16.61 24.00 -28.47
C GLU A 384 15.34 23.57 -29.26
N SER A 385 15.33 22.32 -29.72
CA SER A 385 14.19 21.69 -30.35
C SER A 385 13.06 21.47 -29.34
N PHE A 386 11.96 22.18 -29.50
CA PHE A 386 10.73 22.03 -28.73
C PHE A 386 10.04 20.70 -29.10
N VAL A 387 9.97 19.76 -28.16
CA VAL A 387 9.12 18.57 -28.25
C VAL A 387 7.79 18.92 -27.55
N GLU A 388 6.67 18.84 -28.27
CA GLU A 388 5.35 19.05 -27.68
C GLU A 388 5.04 17.93 -26.66
N PRO A 389 4.59 18.28 -25.42
CA PRO A 389 4.28 17.30 -24.39
C PRO A 389 3.00 16.51 -24.71
N THR A 390 3.03 15.20 -24.44
CA THR A 390 1.88 14.29 -24.58
C THR A 390 0.76 14.64 -23.60
N PRO A 391 -0.49 14.20 -23.81
CA PRO A 391 -1.62 14.47 -22.92
C PRO A 391 -1.39 14.03 -21.46
N GLU A 392 -0.66 12.95 -21.26
CA GLU A 392 -0.31 12.40 -19.94
C GLU A 392 0.61 13.30 -19.11
N THR A 393 1.59 13.95 -19.78
CA THR A 393 2.46 14.91 -19.11
C THR A 393 1.72 16.18 -18.68
N LYS A 394 0.65 16.58 -19.38
CA LYS A 394 -0.14 17.78 -19.04
C LYS A 394 -0.92 17.62 -17.73
N THR A 395 -1.38 16.42 -17.40
CA THR A 395 -2.15 16.14 -16.17
C THR A 395 -1.21 16.07 -14.96
N LEU A 396 -0.07 15.42 -15.11
CA LEU A 396 0.97 15.36 -14.09
C LEU A 396 1.53 16.75 -13.75
N ASP A 397 1.72 17.58 -14.78
CA ASP A 397 2.18 18.95 -14.62
C ASP A 397 1.13 19.87 -13.98
N ARG A 398 -0.17 19.61 -14.18
CA ARG A 398 -1.24 20.32 -13.47
C ARG A 398 -1.25 20.00 -11.99
N LEU A 399 -1.18 18.71 -11.61
CA LEU A 399 -1.14 18.27 -10.22
C LEU A 399 0.12 18.79 -9.51
N LYS A 400 1.30 18.67 -10.15
CA LYS A 400 2.54 19.23 -9.65
C LYS A 400 2.49 20.75 -9.56
N GLY A 401 1.91 21.43 -10.53
CA GLY A 401 1.77 22.89 -10.54
C GLY A 401 0.80 23.39 -9.47
N TRP A 402 -0.26 22.63 -9.17
CA TRP A 402 -1.17 22.88 -8.04
C TRP A 402 -0.43 22.68 -6.69
N LEU A 403 0.24 21.52 -6.52
CA LEU A 403 1.07 21.21 -5.35
C LEU A 403 2.09 22.33 -5.06
N MET A 404 2.84 22.76 -6.09
CA MET A 404 3.86 23.79 -5.93
C MET A 404 3.27 25.17 -5.59
N ARG A 405 2.09 25.53 -6.09
CA ARG A 405 1.40 26.77 -5.72
C ARG A 405 0.94 26.73 -4.27
N LYS A 406 0.35 25.61 -3.85
CA LYS A 406 -0.17 25.44 -2.49
C LYS A 406 0.93 25.38 -1.44
N VAL A 407 2.05 24.70 -1.71
CA VAL A 407 3.23 24.74 -0.84
C VAL A 407 3.74 26.18 -0.66
N LYS A 408 3.68 27.00 -1.71
CA LYS A 408 4.12 28.38 -1.65
C LYS A 408 3.17 29.29 -0.86
N GLU A 409 1.85 29.07 -1.00
CA GLU A 409 0.82 29.79 -0.23
C GLU A 409 0.85 29.48 1.27
N VAL A 410 1.25 28.27 1.68
CA VAL A 410 1.34 27.82 3.08
C VAL A 410 2.68 28.24 3.73
N THR A 411 3.69 28.61 2.94
CA THR A 411 5.03 29.02 3.44
C THR A 411 5.23 30.54 3.43
N GLU A 412 4.31 31.34 2.89
CA GLU A 412 4.21 32.81 3.02
C GLU A 412 3.17 33.18 4.11
#